data_29e4c7aba71af6586ef8abdaf32f075f
#
_entry.id   29e4c7aba71af6586ef8abdaf32f075f
#
_cell.length_a   1.000
_cell.length_b   1.000
_cell.length_c   1.000
_cell.angle_alpha   90.00
_cell.angle_beta   90.00
_cell.angle_gamma   90.00
#
_symmetry.space_group_name_H-M   'P 1'
#
loop_
_entity.id
_entity.type
_entity.pdbx_description
1 polymer ?
#
loop_
_entity_poly.entity_id
_entity_poly.type
_entity_poly.pdbx_seq_one_letter_code
_entity_poly.pdbx_strand_id
1 'polypeptide(L)'
;MKTKKTVLVFGLFLFLGMNLSLYGQDKYGSDPEKCKTNLSLFNEAAKMKNYEAAYEPWKWCLDNCPKASKVIYSSGLKMIESKYNKNAGLLTASKGQKIQTNDHIFKVGRLYFDVANANKTELAKLAVEIDNLYKMRIKHFPDNLGKVYSDWANFLFKRAVVEGIPQKDAIFDKLGKSFKADPTGMSVKNLGKYFQTLTDINKDINPQFVFDNYDEITEAVGMKMDKYSKELDALNAREAQGQTLSAKDKRKKHAREVNLTALGQVEGYLDNTLSEIATCDRLIPLYKDNFEKNKSSVVWLKRAVSRLNQKGCTDNDLYPKMVETYVNAAPSSDAYVFYAGILMDKNDTNKAVEYFNKAINLESDKYKKAKYYYRVALIFKKKGSRSKAREYARKALKERPSMGSAYLLISNLYAASANTCGTDEISKRMVYVAAADKARKAKAVDPGITSTANKYIKSYMASAPSKKLIFTEGLTSGSVHKIGCWINETVRIP
;
A
#
# COMPACT_ATOMS: atom_id res chain seq x y z
N MET A 1 28.02 82.05 1.30
CA MET A 1 28.01 82.32 -0.14
C MET A 1 28.09 81.02 -0.92
N LYS A 2 27.26 80.82 -1.91
CA LYS A 2 27.12 79.83 -2.99
C LYS A 2 25.94 78.86 -2.74
N THR A 3 24.83 79.35 -3.13
CA THR A 3 23.92 79.14 -4.26
C THR A 3 23.54 77.71 -4.60
N LYS A 4 22.24 77.53 -4.41
CA LYS A 4 21.40 76.39 -4.83
C LYS A 4 21.51 76.09 -6.34
N LYS A 5 21.47 74.84 -6.72
CA LYS A 5 20.83 74.38 -7.99
C LYS A 5 19.91 73.24 -7.71
N THR A 6 18.65 73.55 -7.72
CA THR A 6 17.53 72.64 -7.87
C THR A 6 17.46 72.22 -9.29
N VAL A 7 17.55 70.92 -9.58
CA VAL A 7 17.19 70.34 -10.89
C VAL A 7 15.98 69.45 -10.71
N LEU A 8 14.91 69.82 -11.31
CA LEU A 8 13.68 69.07 -11.50
C LEU A 8 14.00 67.71 -12.18
N VAL A 9 13.56 66.63 -11.57
CA VAL A 9 13.35 65.38 -12.25
C VAL A 9 11.85 65.08 -12.16
N PHE A 10 11.10 65.71 -13.08
CA PHE A 10 9.74 65.33 -13.44
C PHE A 10 9.80 64.60 -14.78
N GLY A 11 9.39 63.34 -14.80
CA GLY A 11 9.20 62.66 -16.09
C GLY A 11 9.92 61.32 -16.21
N LEU A 12 9.57 60.32 -15.44
CA LEU A 12 9.68 58.89 -15.83
C LEU A 12 8.88 57.97 -14.90
N PHE A 13 7.60 58.21 -14.70
CA PHE A 13 6.70 57.33 -13.97
C PHE A 13 5.40 57.04 -14.72
N LEU A 14 5.50 56.76 -16.04
CA LEU A 14 4.30 56.52 -16.85
C LEU A 14 4.45 55.37 -17.87
N PHE A 15 5.35 54.40 -17.63
CA PHE A 15 5.47 53.23 -18.54
C PHE A 15 5.75 51.89 -17.84
N LEU A 16 5.36 51.70 -16.58
CA LEU A 16 5.47 50.39 -15.90
C LEU A 16 4.11 49.82 -15.50
N GLY A 17 3.00 50.35 -15.97
CA GLY A 17 1.64 49.96 -15.60
C GLY A 17 0.91 49.05 -16.59
N MET A 18 1.50 48.65 -17.74
CA MET A 18 0.76 47.94 -18.79
C MET A 18 1.17 46.51 -19.09
N ASN A 19 2.15 45.90 -18.39
CA ASN A 19 2.58 44.53 -18.70
C ASN A 19 2.05 43.46 -17.72
N LEU A 20 1.29 43.82 -16.69
CA LEU A 20 0.69 42.84 -15.77
C LEU A 20 -0.68 42.32 -16.22
N SER A 21 -1.29 42.94 -17.22
CA SER A 21 -2.63 42.55 -17.71
C SER A 21 -2.59 41.46 -18.81
N LEU A 22 -1.47 41.26 -19.49
CA LEU A 22 -1.38 40.28 -20.59
C LEU A 22 -1.29 38.82 -20.15
N TYR A 23 -0.74 38.53 -18.98
CA TYR A 23 -0.69 37.16 -18.45
C TYR A 23 -2.04 36.65 -17.92
N GLY A 24 -2.96 37.55 -17.58
CA GLY A 24 -4.32 37.19 -17.12
C GLY A 24 -5.31 36.95 -18.26
N GLN A 25 -5.12 37.55 -19.40
CA GLN A 25 -6.04 37.45 -20.54
C GLN A 25 -5.96 36.09 -21.24
N ASP A 26 -4.78 35.49 -21.41
CA ASP A 26 -4.62 34.19 -22.07
C ASP A 26 -5.33 33.02 -21.35
N LYS A 27 -5.53 33.13 -20.02
CA LYS A 27 -6.19 32.11 -19.22
C LYS A 27 -7.69 32.00 -19.49
N TYR A 28 -8.36 33.13 -19.69
CA TYR A 28 -9.82 33.20 -19.84
C TYR A 28 -10.28 33.32 -21.31
N GLY A 29 -9.36 33.19 -22.28
CA GLY A 29 -9.67 33.27 -23.70
C GLY A 29 -10.00 34.69 -24.17
N SER A 30 -10.65 34.80 -25.33
CA SER A 30 -10.97 36.07 -25.97
C SER A 30 -12.11 36.86 -25.29
N ASP A 31 -12.95 36.20 -24.48
CA ASP A 31 -14.07 36.81 -23.75
C ASP A 31 -14.01 36.41 -22.25
N PRO A 32 -13.17 37.12 -21.46
CA PRO A 32 -12.98 36.78 -20.04
C PRO A 32 -14.24 36.86 -19.18
N GLU A 33 -15.13 37.79 -19.43
CA GLU A 33 -16.37 37.95 -18.63
C GLU A 33 -17.36 36.82 -18.89
N LYS A 34 -17.55 36.48 -20.16
CA LYS A 34 -18.40 35.34 -20.54
C LYS A 34 -17.79 34.01 -20.06
N CYS A 35 -16.46 33.88 -20.07
CA CYS A 35 -15.78 32.71 -19.49
C CYS A 35 -16.06 32.57 -17.99
N LYS A 36 -15.90 33.63 -17.20
CA LYS A 36 -16.18 33.62 -15.75
C LYS A 36 -17.64 33.30 -15.46
N THR A 37 -18.55 33.89 -16.21
CA THR A 37 -20.00 33.66 -16.07
C THR A 37 -20.33 32.19 -16.35
N ASN A 38 -19.93 31.64 -17.50
CA ASN A 38 -20.20 30.25 -17.84
C ASN A 38 -19.51 29.27 -16.87
N LEU A 39 -18.29 29.59 -16.41
CA LEU A 39 -17.56 28.76 -15.45
C LEU A 39 -18.30 28.71 -14.10
N SER A 40 -18.90 29.83 -13.65
CA SER A 40 -19.72 29.87 -12.42
C SER A 40 -20.99 29.05 -12.57
N LEU A 41 -21.76 29.31 -13.63
CA LEU A 41 -23.01 28.57 -13.94
C LEU A 41 -22.76 27.07 -14.02
N PHE A 42 -21.75 26.65 -14.77
CA PHE A 42 -21.34 25.24 -14.87
C PHE A 42 -20.99 24.66 -13.49
N ASN A 43 -20.14 25.36 -12.71
CA ASN A 43 -19.64 24.83 -11.45
C ASN A 43 -20.77 24.68 -10.41
N GLU A 44 -21.71 25.61 -10.35
CA GLU A 44 -22.88 25.56 -9.48
C GLU A 44 -23.82 24.41 -9.87
N ALA A 45 -24.18 24.31 -11.13
CA ALA A 45 -25.03 23.24 -11.63
C ALA A 45 -24.38 21.85 -11.42
N ALA A 46 -23.05 21.73 -11.69
CA ALA A 46 -22.32 20.48 -11.52
C ALA A 46 -22.21 20.07 -10.03
N LYS A 47 -22.06 21.02 -9.09
CA LYS A 47 -22.07 20.73 -7.65
C LYS A 47 -23.42 20.14 -7.22
N MET A 48 -24.51 20.67 -7.75
CA MET A 48 -25.87 20.17 -7.49
C MET A 48 -26.18 18.88 -8.28
N LYS A 49 -25.26 18.39 -9.12
CA LYS A 49 -25.43 17.24 -10.04
C LYS A 49 -26.56 17.48 -11.08
N ASN A 50 -26.93 18.71 -11.31
CA ASN A 50 -27.81 19.08 -12.40
C ASN A 50 -26.99 19.16 -13.71
N TYR A 51 -26.71 18.00 -14.28
CA TYR A 51 -25.81 17.88 -15.43
C TYR A 51 -26.44 18.39 -16.74
N GLU A 52 -27.76 18.45 -16.81
CA GLU A 52 -28.45 19.04 -17.95
C GLU A 52 -28.22 20.56 -18.03
N ALA A 53 -28.45 21.26 -16.93
CA ALA A 53 -28.17 22.70 -16.85
C ALA A 53 -26.66 23.03 -16.90
N ALA A 54 -25.82 22.07 -16.51
CA ALA A 54 -24.36 22.24 -16.52
C ALA A 54 -23.74 22.15 -17.92
N TYR A 55 -24.37 21.44 -18.87
CA TYR A 55 -23.75 21.02 -20.12
C TYR A 55 -23.38 22.19 -21.03
N GLU A 56 -24.31 23.08 -21.38
CA GLU A 56 -24.06 24.19 -22.29
C GLU A 56 -23.01 25.19 -21.75
N PRO A 57 -23.09 25.68 -20.50
CA PRO A 57 -22.04 26.52 -19.92
C PRO A 57 -20.67 25.83 -19.90
N TRP A 58 -20.62 24.52 -19.58
CA TRP A 58 -19.42 23.74 -19.60
C TRP A 58 -18.82 23.63 -21.01
N LYS A 59 -19.63 23.30 -21.99
CA LYS A 59 -19.22 23.16 -23.39
C LYS A 59 -18.63 24.47 -23.91
N TRP A 60 -19.27 25.59 -23.61
CA TRP A 60 -18.75 26.90 -23.96
C TRP A 60 -17.35 27.15 -23.33
N CYS A 61 -17.18 26.84 -22.03
CA CYS A 61 -15.88 26.97 -21.35
C CYS A 61 -14.80 26.06 -21.96
N LEU A 62 -15.15 24.82 -22.29
CA LEU A 62 -14.23 23.87 -22.89
C LEU A 62 -13.71 24.36 -24.25
N ASP A 63 -14.57 24.96 -25.05
CA ASP A 63 -14.25 25.41 -26.41
C ASP A 63 -13.53 26.78 -26.42
N ASN A 64 -13.89 27.68 -25.50
CA ASN A 64 -13.44 29.08 -25.56
C ASN A 64 -12.40 29.48 -24.51
N CYS A 65 -12.37 28.82 -23.36
CA CYS A 65 -11.41 29.11 -22.28
C CYS A 65 -10.92 27.84 -21.55
N PRO A 66 -10.33 26.86 -22.26
CA PRO A 66 -9.94 25.57 -21.70
C PRO A 66 -8.86 25.64 -20.61
N LYS A 67 -8.13 26.75 -20.53
CA LYS A 67 -7.11 27.00 -19.50
C LYS A 67 -7.67 27.70 -18.25
N ALA A 68 -8.95 28.07 -18.21
CA ALA A 68 -9.51 28.89 -17.15
C ALA A 68 -9.54 28.16 -15.80
N SER A 69 -9.91 26.88 -15.76
CA SER A 69 -10.01 26.11 -14.54
C SER A 69 -9.92 24.61 -14.76
N LYS A 70 -9.27 23.90 -13.81
CA LYS A 70 -9.29 22.43 -13.76
C LYS A 70 -10.69 21.85 -13.59
N VAL A 71 -11.64 22.63 -13.06
CA VAL A 71 -13.02 22.22 -12.85
C VAL A 71 -13.70 21.87 -14.17
N ILE A 72 -13.34 22.53 -15.28
CA ILE A 72 -13.83 22.22 -16.63
C ILE A 72 -13.62 20.72 -16.94
N TYR A 73 -12.47 20.17 -16.56
CA TYR A 73 -12.14 18.77 -16.78
C TYR A 73 -12.65 17.86 -15.66
N SER A 74 -12.41 18.21 -14.39
CA SER A 74 -12.74 17.31 -13.26
C SER A 74 -14.24 17.15 -13.05
N SER A 75 -15.04 18.20 -13.24
CA SER A 75 -16.49 18.11 -13.16
C SER A 75 -17.11 17.72 -14.51
N GLY A 76 -16.51 18.15 -15.63
CA GLY A 76 -16.89 17.70 -16.97
C GLY A 76 -16.78 16.19 -17.14
N LEU A 77 -15.65 15.59 -16.73
CA LEU A 77 -15.51 14.12 -16.72
C LEU A 77 -16.58 13.44 -15.90
N LYS A 78 -16.92 13.94 -14.71
CA LYS A 78 -18.01 13.36 -13.88
C LYS A 78 -19.36 13.45 -14.57
N MET A 79 -19.63 14.55 -15.24
CA MET A 79 -20.86 14.78 -15.98
C MET A 79 -20.97 13.82 -17.18
N ILE A 80 -19.94 13.75 -18.02
CA ILE A 80 -19.94 12.88 -19.20
C ILE A 80 -19.89 11.40 -18.78
N GLU A 81 -19.14 11.03 -17.72
CA GLU A 81 -19.17 9.68 -17.17
C GLU A 81 -20.54 9.32 -16.57
N SER A 82 -21.29 10.27 -16.02
CA SER A 82 -22.67 10.04 -15.56
C SER A 82 -23.58 9.71 -16.74
N LYS A 83 -23.44 10.44 -17.86
CA LYS A 83 -24.16 10.15 -19.11
C LYS A 83 -23.76 8.79 -19.69
N TYR A 84 -22.47 8.47 -19.69
CA TYR A 84 -21.95 7.16 -20.08
C TYR A 84 -22.56 6.03 -19.23
N ASN A 85 -22.53 6.18 -17.89
CA ASN A 85 -23.08 5.17 -17.00
C ASN A 85 -24.58 4.92 -17.23
N LYS A 86 -25.37 5.99 -17.47
CA LYS A 86 -26.79 5.87 -17.80
C LYS A 86 -26.99 5.08 -19.09
N ASN A 87 -26.24 5.39 -20.15
CA ASN A 87 -26.32 4.67 -21.43
C ASN A 87 -25.74 3.25 -21.38
N ALA A 88 -24.91 2.96 -20.35
CA ALA A 88 -24.37 1.64 -20.05
C ALA A 88 -25.32 0.73 -19.26
N GLY A 89 -26.56 1.16 -19.03
CA GLY A 89 -27.53 0.39 -18.24
C GLY A 89 -27.23 0.43 -16.71
N LEU A 90 -26.78 1.57 -16.17
CA LEU A 90 -26.55 1.70 -14.74
C LEU A 90 -27.80 1.36 -13.91
N LEU A 91 -27.67 0.36 -13.06
CA LEU A 91 -28.72 -0.04 -12.13
C LEU A 91 -28.58 0.73 -10.80
N THR A 92 -29.70 1.25 -10.32
CA THR A 92 -29.82 1.89 -9.00
C THR A 92 -30.63 0.97 -8.09
N ALA A 93 -29.99 0.48 -7.02
CA ALA A 93 -30.68 -0.32 -6.01
C ALA A 93 -31.42 0.59 -5.02
N SER A 94 -32.63 0.20 -4.63
CA SER A 94 -33.32 0.77 -3.48
C SER A 94 -32.56 0.47 -2.18
N LYS A 95 -32.78 1.27 -1.14
CA LYS A 95 -32.09 1.09 0.13
C LYS A 95 -32.37 -0.31 0.70
N GLY A 96 -31.32 -1.11 0.86
CA GLY A 96 -31.40 -2.50 1.34
C GLY A 96 -31.52 -3.58 0.25
N GLN A 97 -31.72 -3.20 -0.99
CA GLN A 97 -31.80 -4.15 -2.10
C GLN A 97 -30.40 -4.57 -2.55
N LYS A 98 -30.17 -5.89 -2.68
CA LYS A 98 -28.94 -6.44 -3.27
C LYS A 98 -29.19 -6.74 -4.75
N ILE A 99 -28.38 -6.15 -5.62
CA ILE A 99 -28.35 -6.48 -7.05
C ILE A 99 -27.48 -7.73 -7.21
N GLN A 100 -28.04 -8.79 -7.81
CA GLN A 100 -27.29 -9.99 -8.18
C GLN A 100 -26.67 -9.83 -9.57
N THR A 101 -25.47 -10.37 -9.75
CA THR A 101 -24.81 -10.45 -11.07
C THR A 101 -25.26 -11.69 -11.81
N ASN A 102 -25.39 -11.57 -13.13
CA ASN A 102 -25.68 -12.67 -14.07
C ASN A 102 -24.97 -12.41 -15.41
N ASP A 103 -25.33 -13.10 -16.47
CA ASP A 103 -24.72 -12.98 -17.80
C ASP A 103 -24.83 -11.58 -18.41
N HIS A 104 -25.77 -10.76 -17.95
CA HIS A 104 -26.02 -9.41 -18.44
C HIS A 104 -25.78 -8.32 -17.40
N ILE A 105 -25.72 -8.67 -16.12
CA ILE A 105 -25.53 -7.73 -15.02
C ILE A 105 -24.12 -7.86 -14.46
N PHE A 106 -23.30 -6.87 -14.74
CA PHE A 106 -21.90 -6.83 -14.30
C PHE A 106 -21.68 -5.81 -13.20
N LYS A 107 -20.78 -6.16 -12.27
CA LYS A 107 -20.32 -5.26 -11.21
C LYS A 107 -18.98 -4.63 -11.55
N VAL A 108 -18.94 -3.30 -11.58
CA VAL A 108 -17.70 -2.54 -11.77
C VAL A 108 -17.49 -1.61 -10.56
N GLY A 109 -16.62 -1.98 -9.66
CA GLY A 109 -16.45 -1.27 -8.39
C GLY A 109 -17.69 -1.38 -7.50
N ARG A 110 -18.38 -0.26 -7.30
CA ARG A 110 -19.63 -0.18 -6.53
C ARG A 110 -20.88 -0.08 -7.41
N LEU A 111 -20.69 -0.04 -8.72
CA LEU A 111 -21.77 0.15 -9.70
C LEU A 111 -22.13 -1.18 -10.33
N TYR A 112 -23.40 -1.32 -10.71
CA TYR A 112 -23.92 -2.47 -11.44
C TYR A 112 -24.49 -1.98 -12.76
N PHE A 113 -24.25 -2.72 -13.83
CA PHE A 113 -24.66 -2.38 -15.20
C PHE A 113 -25.38 -3.54 -15.82
N ASP A 114 -26.58 -3.29 -16.34
CA ASP A 114 -27.29 -4.21 -17.21
C ASP A 114 -26.93 -3.91 -18.67
N VAL A 115 -25.93 -4.61 -19.18
CA VAL A 115 -25.38 -4.35 -20.51
C VAL A 115 -26.29 -4.79 -21.66
N ALA A 116 -27.34 -5.59 -21.37
CA ALA A 116 -28.35 -5.93 -22.37
C ALA A 116 -29.14 -4.69 -22.83
N ASN A 117 -29.29 -3.71 -21.94
CA ASN A 117 -29.98 -2.45 -22.20
C ASN A 117 -29.03 -1.30 -22.57
N ALA A 118 -27.74 -1.59 -22.88
CA ALA A 118 -26.76 -0.58 -23.19
C ALA A 118 -26.92 -0.01 -24.61
N ASN A 119 -26.87 1.33 -24.72
CA ASN A 119 -26.86 2.01 -26.03
C ASN A 119 -25.41 2.07 -26.57
N LYS A 120 -25.00 1.04 -27.31
CA LYS A 120 -23.61 0.86 -27.79
C LYS A 120 -23.14 2.03 -28.66
N THR A 121 -23.99 2.61 -29.50
CA THR A 121 -23.63 3.75 -30.36
C THR A 121 -23.31 4.99 -29.55
N GLU A 122 -24.12 5.30 -28.54
CA GLU A 122 -23.88 6.46 -27.68
C GLU A 122 -22.69 6.21 -26.75
N LEU A 123 -22.49 4.99 -26.27
CA LEU A 123 -21.30 4.63 -25.48
C LEU A 123 -20.02 4.88 -26.24
N ALA A 124 -19.92 4.50 -27.50
CA ALA A 124 -18.74 4.73 -28.33
C ALA A 124 -18.41 6.22 -28.46
N LYS A 125 -19.43 7.06 -28.69
CA LYS A 125 -19.26 8.53 -28.76
C LYS A 125 -18.78 9.12 -27.45
N LEU A 126 -19.43 8.76 -26.35
CA LEU A 126 -19.09 9.24 -25.00
C LEU A 126 -17.70 8.77 -24.56
N ALA A 127 -17.30 7.57 -24.94
CA ALA A 127 -15.96 7.06 -24.65
C ALA A 127 -14.87 7.89 -25.34
N VAL A 128 -15.06 8.29 -26.60
CA VAL A 128 -14.15 9.18 -27.32
C VAL A 128 -14.11 10.56 -26.67
N GLU A 129 -15.24 11.10 -26.25
CA GLU A 129 -15.33 12.39 -25.56
C GLU A 129 -14.56 12.35 -24.23
N ILE A 130 -14.74 11.30 -23.42
CA ILE A 130 -14.02 11.10 -22.17
C ILE A 130 -12.51 10.99 -22.40
N ASP A 131 -12.07 10.23 -23.39
CA ASP A 131 -10.65 10.11 -23.75
C ASP A 131 -10.05 11.45 -24.15
N ASN A 132 -10.77 12.26 -24.93
CA ASN A 132 -10.33 13.60 -25.31
C ASN A 132 -10.27 14.55 -24.11
N LEU A 133 -11.23 14.47 -23.19
CA LEU A 133 -11.20 15.27 -21.96
C LEU A 133 -9.97 14.94 -21.10
N TYR A 134 -9.59 13.67 -20.96
CA TYR A 134 -8.35 13.30 -20.26
C TYR A 134 -7.11 13.86 -20.97
N LYS A 135 -7.02 13.78 -22.30
CA LYS A 135 -5.91 14.36 -23.08
C LYS A 135 -5.83 15.87 -22.89
N MET A 136 -6.95 16.58 -22.98
CA MET A 136 -6.99 18.04 -22.77
C MET A 136 -6.66 18.43 -21.33
N ARG A 137 -7.14 17.65 -20.33
CA ARG A 137 -6.79 17.84 -18.91
C ARG A 137 -5.28 17.77 -18.68
N ILE A 138 -4.62 16.81 -19.29
CA ILE A 138 -3.16 16.65 -19.18
C ILE A 138 -2.44 17.79 -19.90
N LYS A 139 -2.90 18.18 -21.09
CA LYS A 139 -2.32 19.25 -21.88
C LYS A 139 -2.37 20.60 -21.16
N HIS A 140 -3.52 20.95 -20.57
CA HIS A 140 -3.74 22.28 -19.99
C HIS A 140 -3.37 22.37 -18.50
N PHE A 141 -3.40 21.24 -17.78
CA PHE A 141 -3.09 21.17 -16.35
C PHE A 141 -2.27 19.92 -16.04
N PRO A 142 -0.93 19.94 -16.27
CA PRO A 142 -0.06 18.77 -16.11
C PRO A 142 0.29 18.43 -14.65
N ASP A 143 -0.54 18.81 -13.71
CA ASP A 143 -0.39 18.49 -12.31
C ASP A 143 -1.23 17.27 -11.91
N ASN A 144 -0.84 16.60 -10.83
CA ASN A 144 -1.56 15.43 -10.29
C ASN A 144 -1.71 14.27 -11.30
N LEU A 145 -0.73 14.12 -12.20
CA LEU A 145 -0.80 13.16 -13.31
C LEU A 145 -1.03 11.73 -12.86
N GLY A 146 -0.45 11.32 -11.71
CA GLY A 146 -0.67 9.99 -11.15
C GLY A 146 -2.15 9.69 -10.95
N LYS A 147 -2.90 10.64 -10.36
CA LYS A 147 -4.35 10.49 -10.17
C LYS A 147 -5.10 10.54 -11.51
N VAL A 148 -4.75 11.44 -12.41
CA VAL A 148 -5.43 11.59 -13.71
C VAL A 148 -5.32 10.31 -14.53
N TYR A 149 -4.12 9.74 -14.64
CA TYR A 149 -3.92 8.47 -15.35
C TYR A 149 -4.58 7.29 -14.64
N SER A 150 -4.60 7.25 -13.30
CA SER A 150 -5.35 6.25 -12.54
C SER A 150 -6.85 6.29 -12.81
N ASP A 151 -7.44 7.49 -12.84
CA ASP A 151 -8.87 7.68 -13.10
C ASP A 151 -9.18 7.26 -14.55
N TRP A 152 -8.34 7.62 -15.51
CA TRP A 152 -8.49 7.20 -16.90
C TRP A 152 -8.40 5.68 -17.07
N ALA A 153 -7.44 5.03 -16.44
CA ALA A 153 -7.34 3.57 -16.43
C ALA A 153 -8.60 2.92 -15.84
N ASN A 154 -9.16 3.47 -14.75
CA ASN A 154 -10.39 2.97 -14.16
C ASN A 154 -11.59 3.12 -15.09
N PHE A 155 -11.65 4.19 -15.89
CA PHE A 155 -12.66 4.35 -16.95
C PHE A 155 -12.50 3.28 -18.04
N LEU A 156 -11.28 3.04 -18.53
CA LEU A 156 -10.99 1.99 -19.52
C LEU A 156 -11.36 0.59 -19.03
N PHE A 157 -11.15 0.30 -17.74
CA PHE A 157 -11.63 -0.94 -17.12
C PHE A 157 -13.16 -1.06 -17.16
N LYS A 158 -13.85 0.04 -16.81
CA LYS A 158 -15.30 0.09 -16.89
C LYS A 158 -15.77 -0.18 -18.31
N ARG A 159 -15.15 0.49 -19.27
CA ARG A 159 -15.40 0.35 -20.68
C ARG A 159 -15.20 -1.08 -21.17
N ALA A 160 -14.09 -1.72 -20.79
CA ALA A 160 -13.81 -3.10 -21.18
C ALA A 160 -14.91 -4.07 -20.72
N VAL A 161 -15.43 -3.88 -19.49
CA VAL A 161 -16.51 -4.72 -18.95
C VAL A 161 -17.87 -4.42 -19.62
N VAL A 162 -18.22 -3.13 -19.76
CA VAL A 162 -19.55 -2.71 -20.23
C VAL A 162 -19.71 -2.91 -21.74
N GLU A 163 -18.66 -2.60 -22.53
CA GLU A 163 -18.69 -2.72 -23.98
C GLU A 163 -18.26 -4.10 -24.49
N GLY A 164 -17.64 -4.93 -23.60
CA GLY A 164 -17.05 -6.21 -23.99
C GLY A 164 -15.82 -6.07 -24.89
N ILE A 165 -15.20 -4.88 -24.94
CA ILE A 165 -14.05 -4.58 -25.79
C ILE A 165 -12.77 -4.63 -24.97
N PRO A 166 -11.82 -5.55 -25.26
CA PRO A 166 -10.56 -5.61 -24.54
C PRO A 166 -9.78 -4.28 -24.60
N GLN A 167 -9.33 -3.78 -23.46
CA GLN A 167 -8.59 -2.51 -23.33
C GLN A 167 -7.23 -2.71 -22.64
N LYS A 168 -6.67 -3.92 -22.71
CA LYS A 168 -5.55 -4.37 -21.87
C LYS A 168 -4.32 -3.46 -22.02
N ASP A 169 -3.90 -3.18 -23.25
CA ASP A 169 -2.72 -2.35 -23.52
C ASP A 169 -2.94 -0.89 -23.14
N ALA A 170 -4.12 -0.35 -23.41
CA ALA A 170 -4.46 1.02 -23.01
C ALA A 170 -4.51 1.17 -21.50
N ILE A 171 -5.05 0.19 -20.78
CA ILE A 171 -5.08 0.15 -19.31
C ILE A 171 -3.65 0.08 -18.77
N PHE A 172 -2.82 -0.81 -19.32
CA PHE A 172 -1.42 -0.95 -18.94
C PHE A 172 -0.64 0.36 -19.13
N ASP A 173 -0.77 1.01 -20.29
CA ASP A 173 -0.15 2.31 -20.56
C ASP A 173 -0.55 3.38 -19.51
N LYS A 174 -1.85 3.48 -19.21
CA LYS A 174 -2.32 4.50 -18.25
C LYS A 174 -1.90 4.18 -16.81
N LEU A 175 -1.94 2.91 -16.40
CA LEU A 175 -1.46 2.51 -15.08
C LEU A 175 0.06 2.69 -14.94
N GLY A 176 0.84 2.38 -15.97
CA GLY A 176 2.29 2.61 -15.99
C GLY A 176 2.64 4.11 -15.86
N LYS A 177 1.94 4.97 -16.61
CA LYS A 177 2.09 6.43 -16.49
C LYS A 177 1.66 6.95 -15.12
N SER A 178 0.60 6.40 -14.56
CA SER A 178 0.15 6.72 -13.20
C SER A 178 1.19 6.33 -12.16
N PHE A 179 1.72 5.11 -12.24
CA PHE A 179 2.72 4.60 -11.34
C PHE A 179 4.03 5.41 -11.41
N LYS A 180 4.50 5.69 -12.61
CA LYS A 180 5.70 6.52 -12.83
C LYS A 180 5.56 7.92 -12.26
N ALA A 181 4.37 8.53 -12.36
CA ALA A 181 4.11 9.88 -11.86
C ALA A 181 3.97 9.94 -10.33
N ASP A 182 3.36 8.94 -9.71
CA ASP A 182 3.16 8.86 -8.25
C ASP A 182 2.95 7.41 -7.78
N PRO A 183 4.05 6.64 -7.55
CA PRO A 183 3.96 5.24 -7.12
C PRO A 183 3.20 5.06 -5.81
N THR A 184 3.41 5.98 -4.86
CA THR A 184 2.80 5.91 -3.53
C THR A 184 1.39 6.48 -3.47
N GLY A 185 0.99 7.31 -4.42
CA GLY A 185 -0.37 7.85 -4.55
C GLY A 185 -1.34 6.88 -5.21
N MET A 186 -0.85 5.94 -6.03
CA MET A 186 -1.69 4.95 -6.70
C MET A 186 -2.51 4.13 -5.68
N SER A 187 -3.80 3.86 -5.97
CA SER A 187 -4.64 3.06 -5.09
C SER A 187 -4.14 1.61 -5.01
N VAL A 188 -4.43 0.92 -3.89
CA VAL A 188 -4.09 -0.50 -3.70
C VAL A 188 -4.63 -1.37 -4.83
N LYS A 189 -5.89 -1.13 -5.22
CA LYS A 189 -6.55 -1.82 -6.35
C LYS A 189 -5.77 -1.62 -7.66
N ASN A 190 -5.32 -0.40 -7.95
CA ASN A 190 -4.64 -0.10 -9.20
C ASN A 190 -3.20 -0.63 -9.21
N LEU A 191 -2.53 -0.72 -8.05
CA LEU A 191 -1.23 -1.41 -7.94
C LEU A 191 -1.34 -2.88 -8.35
N GLY A 192 -2.33 -3.61 -7.78
CA GLY A 192 -2.58 -5.00 -8.15
C GLY A 192 -2.92 -5.17 -9.64
N LYS A 193 -3.78 -4.28 -10.18
CA LYS A 193 -4.15 -4.30 -11.60
C LYS A 193 -2.97 -3.97 -12.51
N TYR A 194 -2.12 -3.03 -12.14
CA TYR A 194 -0.93 -2.69 -12.91
C TYR A 194 -0.01 -3.90 -13.05
N PHE A 195 0.27 -4.56 -11.93
CA PHE A 195 1.10 -5.76 -11.96
C PHE A 195 0.45 -6.89 -12.78
N GLN A 196 -0.85 -7.11 -12.62
CA GLN A 196 -1.58 -8.12 -13.39
C GLN A 196 -1.47 -7.87 -14.91
N THR A 197 -1.78 -6.65 -15.36
CA THR A 197 -1.69 -6.30 -16.79
C THR A 197 -0.26 -6.35 -17.32
N LEU A 198 0.72 -5.91 -16.50
CA LEU A 198 2.16 -6.01 -16.79
C LEU A 198 2.56 -7.46 -17.06
N THR A 199 2.23 -8.36 -16.13
CA THR A 199 2.60 -9.79 -16.21
C THR A 199 1.91 -10.45 -17.38
N ASP A 200 0.62 -10.24 -17.54
CA ASP A 200 -0.17 -10.81 -18.63
C ASP A 200 0.32 -10.43 -20.02
N ILE A 201 0.95 -9.26 -20.18
CA ILE A 201 1.49 -8.79 -21.47
C ILE A 201 2.94 -9.26 -21.67
N ASN A 202 3.76 -9.24 -20.60
CA ASN A 202 5.22 -9.28 -20.73
C ASN A 202 5.89 -10.56 -20.20
N LYS A 203 5.20 -11.44 -19.46
CA LYS A 203 5.82 -12.58 -18.78
C LYS A 203 6.63 -13.51 -19.70
N ASP A 204 6.17 -13.69 -20.93
CA ASP A 204 6.78 -14.58 -21.91
C ASP A 204 7.65 -13.82 -22.93
N ILE A 205 7.45 -12.51 -23.08
CA ILE A 205 8.13 -11.66 -24.08
C ILE A 205 9.36 -10.99 -23.46
N ASN A 206 9.21 -10.39 -22.27
CA ASN A 206 10.27 -9.66 -21.59
C ASN A 206 10.22 -9.87 -20.07
N PRO A 207 10.67 -11.04 -19.57
CA PRO A 207 10.66 -11.33 -18.13
C PRO A 207 11.45 -10.31 -17.30
N GLN A 208 12.55 -9.76 -17.84
CA GLN A 208 13.35 -8.75 -17.13
C GLN A 208 12.52 -7.50 -16.82
N PHE A 209 11.71 -7.04 -17.77
CA PHE A 209 10.83 -5.90 -17.56
C PHE A 209 9.78 -6.18 -16.48
N VAL A 210 9.28 -7.41 -16.37
CA VAL A 210 8.39 -7.83 -15.29
C VAL A 210 9.11 -7.75 -13.94
N PHE A 211 10.35 -8.24 -13.86
CA PHE A 211 11.13 -8.21 -12.62
C PHE A 211 11.46 -6.79 -12.15
N ASP A 212 11.86 -5.91 -13.06
CA ASP A 212 12.19 -4.52 -12.72
C ASP A 212 10.97 -3.78 -12.16
N ASN A 213 9.82 -3.94 -12.80
CA ASN A 213 8.57 -3.35 -12.33
C ASN A 213 8.03 -4.00 -11.05
N TYR A 214 8.24 -5.31 -10.85
CA TYR A 214 7.89 -5.99 -9.62
C TYR A 214 8.58 -5.34 -8.41
N ASP A 215 9.89 -5.09 -8.51
CA ASP A 215 10.63 -4.46 -7.42
C ASP A 215 10.09 -3.09 -7.08
N GLU A 216 9.83 -2.26 -8.09
CA GLU A 216 9.28 -0.92 -7.90
C GLU A 216 7.88 -0.97 -7.27
N ILE A 217 7.02 -1.90 -7.72
CA ILE A 217 5.67 -2.08 -7.17
C ILE A 217 5.74 -2.59 -5.72
N THR A 218 6.62 -3.54 -5.42
CA THR A 218 6.81 -4.08 -4.07
C THR A 218 7.34 -3.01 -3.12
N GLU A 219 8.28 -2.16 -3.56
CA GLU A 219 8.75 -1.01 -2.79
C GLU A 219 7.60 -0.03 -2.50
N ALA A 220 6.76 0.28 -3.49
CA ALA A 220 5.60 1.16 -3.31
C ALA A 220 4.56 0.55 -2.35
N VAL A 221 4.30 -0.76 -2.45
CA VAL A 221 3.44 -1.50 -1.51
C VAL A 221 4.00 -1.40 -0.10
N GLY A 222 5.29 -1.70 0.09
CA GLY A 222 5.96 -1.62 1.38
C GLY A 222 5.89 -0.23 2.01
N MET A 223 6.17 0.83 1.24
CA MET A 223 6.05 2.22 1.72
C MET A 223 4.62 2.57 2.15
N LYS A 224 3.60 2.10 1.40
CA LYS A 224 2.19 2.30 1.79
C LYS A 224 1.83 1.55 3.06
N MET A 225 2.28 0.29 3.19
CA MET A 225 2.05 -0.51 4.39
C MET A 225 2.67 0.16 5.62
N ASP A 226 3.91 0.61 5.52
CA ASP A 226 4.59 1.32 6.59
C ASP A 226 3.86 2.62 6.98
N LYS A 227 3.44 3.42 5.98
CA LYS A 227 2.65 4.64 6.22
C LYS A 227 1.33 4.34 6.94
N TYR A 228 0.57 3.37 6.46
CA TYR A 228 -0.73 3.06 7.05
C TYR A 228 -0.61 2.41 8.43
N SER A 229 0.42 1.59 8.65
CA SER A 229 0.75 1.03 9.96
C SER A 229 1.09 2.14 10.97
N LYS A 230 1.95 3.11 10.60
CA LYS A 230 2.28 4.27 11.44
C LYS A 230 1.02 5.08 11.82
N GLU A 231 0.15 5.33 10.84
CA GLU A 231 -1.10 6.05 11.09
C GLU A 231 -2.07 5.25 11.98
N LEU A 232 -2.12 3.93 11.82
CA LEU A 232 -2.95 3.05 12.66
C LEU A 232 -2.40 2.98 14.09
N ASP A 233 -1.08 2.83 14.25
CA ASP A 233 -0.44 2.81 15.56
C ASP A 233 -0.68 4.12 16.34
N ALA A 234 -0.62 5.27 15.66
CA ALA A 234 -0.92 6.55 16.27
C ALA A 234 -2.38 6.66 16.76
N LEU A 235 -3.34 6.12 15.99
CA LEU A 235 -4.75 6.10 16.39
C LEU A 235 -5.00 5.12 17.56
N ASN A 236 -4.39 3.94 17.50
CA ASN A 236 -4.47 2.93 18.56
C ASN A 236 -3.83 3.42 19.88
N ALA A 237 -2.71 4.16 19.80
CA ALA A 237 -2.05 4.74 20.97
C ALA A 237 -2.97 5.77 21.68
N ARG A 238 -3.69 6.60 20.92
CA ARG A 238 -4.65 7.55 21.48
C ARG A 238 -5.80 6.85 22.20
N GLU A 239 -6.35 5.78 21.61
CA GLU A 239 -7.40 4.97 22.29
C GLU A 239 -6.87 4.29 23.56
N ALA A 240 -5.63 3.77 23.52
CA ALA A 240 -5.00 3.15 24.69
C ALA A 240 -4.75 4.14 25.84
N GLN A 241 -4.64 5.44 25.52
CA GLN A 241 -4.56 6.53 26.50
C GLN A 241 -5.94 7.02 26.99
N GLY A 242 -7.02 6.34 26.61
CA GLY A 242 -8.39 6.70 27.00
C GLY A 242 -9.02 7.82 26.16
N GLN A 243 -8.37 8.26 25.07
CA GLN A 243 -8.95 9.29 24.20
C GLN A 243 -10.02 8.71 23.27
N THR A 244 -11.20 9.34 23.27
CA THR A 244 -12.24 8.98 22.30
C THR A 244 -11.89 9.52 20.91
N LEU A 245 -11.82 8.62 19.91
CA LEU A 245 -11.59 9.02 18.54
C LEU A 245 -12.79 9.76 17.95
N SER A 246 -12.53 10.83 17.19
CA SER A 246 -13.55 11.52 16.40
C SER A 246 -14.16 10.60 15.33
N ALA A 247 -15.36 10.93 14.82
CA ALA A 247 -15.99 10.20 13.73
C ALA A 247 -15.09 10.15 12.46
N LYS A 248 -14.26 11.18 12.23
CA LYS A 248 -13.27 11.23 11.15
C LYS A 248 -12.14 10.25 11.41
N ASP A 249 -11.60 10.20 12.63
CA ASP A 249 -10.52 9.30 13.01
C ASP A 249 -10.95 7.83 12.99
N LYS A 250 -12.16 7.52 13.45
CA LYS A 250 -12.75 6.17 13.36
C LYS A 250 -12.86 5.70 11.90
N ARG A 251 -13.33 6.58 11.00
CA ARG A 251 -13.37 6.27 9.55
C ARG A 251 -11.96 6.10 8.98
N LYS A 252 -10.99 6.93 9.39
CA LYS A 252 -9.58 6.81 8.99
C LYS A 252 -8.99 5.49 9.47
N LYS A 253 -9.20 5.12 10.74
CA LYS A 253 -8.75 3.85 11.32
C LYS A 253 -9.26 2.66 10.51
N HIS A 254 -10.58 2.57 10.31
CA HIS A 254 -11.20 1.52 9.50
C HIS A 254 -10.64 1.47 8.06
N ALA A 255 -10.47 2.62 7.43
CA ALA A 255 -9.90 2.68 6.08
C ALA A 255 -8.44 2.17 6.05
N ARG A 256 -7.63 2.41 7.10
CA ARG A 256 -6.25 1.88 7.20
C ARG A 256 -6.23 0.38 7.40
N GLU A 257 -7.10 -0.15 8.24
CA GLU A 257 -7.27 -1.60 8.46
C GLU A 257 -7.64 -2.31 7.15
N VAL A 258 -8.65 -1.82 6.43
CA VAL A 258 -9.07 -2.38 5.14
C VAL A 258 -7.95 -2.30 4.09
N ASN A 259 -7.25 -1.15 4.01
CA ASN A 259 -6.17 -0.98 3.05
C ASN A 259 -4.95 -1.84 3.38
N LEU A 260 -4.59 -2.04 4.65
CA LEU A 260 -3.51 -2.94 5.05
C LEU A 260 -3.81 -4.39 4.69
N THR A 261 -5.05 -4.83 4.94
CA THR A 261 -5.51 -6.18 4.52
C THR A 261 -5.42 -6.34 3.00
N ALA A 262 -5.88 -5.35 2.24
CA ALA A 262 -5.83 -5.38 0.78
C ALA A 262 -4.38 -5.31 0.23
N LEU A 263 -3.48 -4.56 0.88
CA LEU A 263 -2.05 -4.53 0.52
C LEU A 263 -1.38 -5.88 0.77
N GLY A 264 -1.69 -6.56 1.87
CA GLY A 264 -1.21 -7.93 2.12
C GLY A 264 -1.69 -8.93 1.06
N GLN A 265 -2.93 -8.77 0.56
CA GLN A 265 -3.42 -9.59 -0.55
C GLN A 265 -2.70 -9.28 -1.87
N VAL A 266 -2.41 -8.00 -2.14
CA VAL A 266 -1.61 -7.59 -3.32
C VAL A 266 -0.20 -8.15 -3.21
N GLU A 267 0.46 -8.05 -2.06
CA GLU A 267 1.79 -8.63 -1.82
C GLU A 267 1.79 -10.14 -2.07
N GLY A 268 0.81 -10.87 -1.51
CA GLY A 268 0.68 -12.31 -1.75
C GLY A 268 0.42 -12.67 -3.22
N TYR A 269 -0.35 -11.86 -3.94
CA TYR A 269 -0.56 -12.03 -5.38
C TYR A 269 0.73 -11.77 -6.18
N LEU A 270 1.46 -10.70 -5.85
CA LEU A 270 2.75 -10.37 -6.44
C LEU A 270 3.74 -11.54 -6.27
N ASP A 271 3.85 -12.07 -5.05
CA ASP A 271 4.76 -13.17 -4.71
C ASP A 271 4.37 -14.47 -5.42
N ASN A 272 3.08 -14.82 -5.47
CA ASN A 272 2.60 -16.01 -6.16
C ASN A 272 2.88 -15.94 -7.66
N THR A 273 2.54 -14.82 -8.30
CA THR A 273 2.78 -14.63 -9.74
C THR A 273 4.27 -14.64 -10.06
N LEU A 274 5.08 -13.99 -9.22
CA LEU A 274 6.53 -14.00 -9.39
C LEU A 274 7.12 -15.39 -9.16
N SER A 275 6.52 -16.22 -8.28
CA SER A 275 7.02 -17.58 -8.03
C SER A 275 6.96 -18.47 -9.27
N GLU A 276 6.02 -18.22 -10.17
CA GLU A 276 5.88 -18.97 -11.42
C GLU A 276 6.96 -18.60 -12.47
N ILE A 277 7.41 -17.33 -12.48
CA ILE A 277 8.34 -16.81 -13.49
C ILE A 277 9.76 -16.59 -12.95
N ALA A 278 9.94 -16.33 -11.65
CA ALA A 278 11.22 -16.06 -11.00
C ALA A 278 11.74 -17.30 -10.28
N THR A 279 12.09 -18.31 -11.02
CA THR A 279 12.81 -19.50 -10.52
C THR A 279 14.31 -19.23 -10.43
N CYS A 280 15.03 -19.96 -9.59
CA CYS A 280 16.48 -19.83 -9.48
C CYS A 280 17.18 -20.09 -10.81
N ASP A 281 16.69 -21.06 -11.60
CA ASP A 281 17.23 -21.38 -12.92
C ASP A 281 17.13 -20.24 -13.93
N ARG A 282 16.18 -19.32 -13.75
CA ARG A 282 16.05 -18.11 -14.57
C ARG A 282 16.78 -16.92 -13.98
N LEU A 283 16.67 -16.72 -12.65
CA LEU A 283 17.24 -15.55 -11.98
C LEU A 283 18.78 -15.58 -11.92
N ILE A 284 19.37 -16.75 -11.63
CA ILE A 284 20.84 -16.85 -11.46
C ILE A 284 21.55 -16.52 -12.79
N PRO A 285 21.23 -17.13 -13.95
CA PRO A 285 21.85 -16.75 -15.21
C PRO A 285 21.61 -15.29 -15.57
N LEU A 286 20.37 -14.79 -15.42
CA LEU A 286 20.01 -13.40 -15.70
C LEU A 286 20.89 -12.41 -14.93
N TYR A 287 21.04 -12.61 -13.62
CA TYR A 287 21.87 -11.72 -12.80
C TYR A 287 23.38 -11.93 -13.04
N LYS A 288 23.80 -13.15 -13.37
CA LYS A 288 25.19 -13.43 -13.72
C LYS A 288 25.61 -12.67 -14.97
N ASP A 289 24.80 -12.71 -16.02
CA ASP A 289 25.05 -12.04 -17.30
C ASP A 289 25.05 -10.49 -17.17
N ASN A 290 24.26 -9.97 -16.22
CA ASN A 290 24.13 -8.54 -15.98
C ASN A 290 25.02 -8.01 -14.85
N PHE A 291 25.73 -8.87 -14.10
CA PHE A 291 26.48 -8.45 -12.90
C PHE A 291 27.61 -7.48 -13.22
N GLU A 292 28.49 -7.81 -14.14
CA GLU A 292 29.66 -6.99 -14.46
C GLU A 292 29.25 -5.59 -14.96
N LYS A 293 28.16 -5.52 -15.73
CA LYS A 293 27.59 -4.27 -16.24
C LYS A 293 26.99 -3.40 -15.15
N ASN A 294 26.41 -4.00 -14.11
CA ASN A 294 25.61 -3.31 -13.10
C ASN A 294 26.22 -3.30 -11.70
N LYS A 295 27.41 -3.90 -11.48
CA LYS A 295 28.05 -4.02 -10.15
C LYS A 295 28.37 -2.69 -9.47
N SER A 296 28.43 -1.57 -10.21
CA SER A 296 28.55 -0.21 -9.65
C SER A 296 27.21 0.43 -9.27
N SER A 297 26.08 -0.15 -9.69
CA SER A 297 24.76 0.35 -9.35
C SER A 297 24.26 -0.22 -8.03
N VAL A 298 24.33 0.61 -6.97
CA VAL A 298 23.85 0.23 -5.62
C VAL A 298 22.37 -0.20 -5.65
N VAL A 299 21.54 0.51 -6.43
CA VAL A 299 20.11 0.19 -6.57
C VAL A 299 19.90 -1.18 -7.19
N TRP A 300 20.62 -1.48 -8.28
CA TRP A 300 20.52 -2.77 -8.94
C TRP A 300 21.01 -3.91 -8.03
N LEU A 301 22.18 -3.73 -7.38
CA LEU A 301 22.71 -4.72 -6.42
C LEU A 301 21.71 -5.02 -5.31
N LYS A 302 21.14 -3.96 -4.70
CA LYS A 302 20.14 -4.11 -3.64
C LYS A 302 18.94 -4.94 -4.12
N ARG A 303 18.37 -4.62 -5.28
CA ARG A 303 17.22 -5.30 -5.86
C ARG A 303 17.52 -6.76 -6.18
N ALA A 304 18.64 -7.01 -6.87
CA ALA A 304 19.04 -8.34 -7.27
C ALA A 304 19.33 -9.26 -6.06
N VAL A 305 20.10 -8.77 -5.09
CA VAL A 305 20.38 -9.48 -3.82
C VAL A 305 19.09 -9.76 -3.05
N SER A 306 18.21 -8.75 -2.95
CA SER A 306 16.93 -8.90 -2.26
C SER A 306 16.07 -10.01 -2.90
N ARG A 307 15.99 -10.02 -4.22
CA ARG A 307 15.19 -11.01 -4.96
C ARG A 307 15.75 -12.43 -4.84
N LEU A 308 17.06 -12.60 -5.04
CA LEU A 308 17.69 -13.91 -4.87
C LEU A 308 17.45 -14.43 -3.44
N ASN A 309 17.56 -13.57 -2.43
CA ASN A 309 17.30 -13.93 -1.03
C ASN A 309 15.84 -14.35 -0.81
N GLN A 310 14.87 -13.55 -1.30
CA GLN A 310 13.45 -13.83 -1.14
C GLN A 310 13.03 -15.15 -1.80
N LYS A 311 13.65 -15.49 -2.94
CA LYS A 311 13.36 -16.73 -3.68
C LYS A 311 14.17 -17.94 -3.20
N GLY A 312 15.02 -17.77 -2.18
CA GLY A 312 15.87 -18.83 -1.67
C GLY A 312 16.99 -19.23 -2.64
N CYS A 313 17.29 -18.40 -3.66
CA CYS A 313 18.35 -18.63 -4.63
C CYS A 313 19.71 -18.18 -4.08
N THR A 314 20.04 -18.61 -2.88
CA THR A 314 21.27 -18.18 -2.17
C THR A 314 22.39 -19.21 -2.23
N ASP A 315 22.08 -20.46 -2.59
CA ASP A 315 23.04 -21.56 -2.68
C ASP A 315 23.70 -21.58 -4.09
N ASN A 316 24.55 -20.60 -4.35
CA ASN A 316 25.34 -20.45 -5.57
C ASN A 316 26.47 -19.43 -5.33
N ASP A 317 27.49 -19.42 -6.21
CA ASP A 317 28.65 -18.55 -6.08
C ASP A 317 28.37 -17.07 -6.36
N LEU A 318 27.31 -16.77 -7.11
CA LEU A 318 26.97 -15.40 -7.48
C LEU A 318 26.44 -14.61 -6.29
N TYR A 319 25.55 -15.22 -5.47
CA TYR A 319 24.87 -14.51 -4.40
C TYR A 319 25.83 -13.93 -3.36
N PRO A 320 26.77 -14.68 -2.78
CA PRO A 320 27.77 -14.11 -1.88
C PRO A 320 28.58 -12.97 -2.49
N LYS A 321 29.02 -13.15 -3.76
CA LYS A 321 29.78 -12.11 -4.48
C LYS A 321 28.97 -10.82 -4.65
N MET A 322 27.69 -10.92 -4.98
CA MET A 322 26.81 -9.76 -5.11
C MET A 322 26.57 -9.06 -3.76
N VAL A 323 26.37 -9.83 -2.68
CA VAL A 323 26.17 -9.26 -1.34
C VAL A 323 27.45 -8.56 -0.85
N GLU A 324 28.61 -9.17 -1.02
CA GLU A 324 29.90 -8.53 -0.67
C GLU A 324 30.13 -7.25 -1.47
N THR A 325 29.85 -7.29 -2.77
CA THR A 325 29.93 -6.09 -3.63
C THR A 325 28.98 -5.00 -3.13
N TYR A 326 27.74 -5.36 -2.73
CA TYR A 326 26.77 -4.41 -2.21
C TYR A 326 27.21 -3.82 -0.86
N VAL A 327 27.70 -4.64 0.08
CA VAL A 327 28.20 -4.18 1.39
C VAL A 327 29.38 -3.21 1.21
N ASN A 328 30.29 -3.50 0.28
CA ASN A 328 31.47 -2.66 0.02
C ASN A 328 31.10 -1.35 -0.68
N ALA A 329 30.13 -1.38 -1.61
CA ALA A 329 29.71 -0.20 -2.36
C ALA A 329 28.85 0.75 -1.51
N ALA A 330 28.02 0.21 -0.62
CA ALA A 330 27.10 0.98 0.22
C ALA A 330 26.85 0.28 1.56
N PRO A 331 27.72 0.44 2.55
CA PRO A 331 27.48 -0.02 3.91
C PRO A 331 26.17 0.56 4.43
N SER A 332 25.16 -0.27 4.62
CA SER A 332 23.81 0.14 4.99
C SER A 332 23.15 -0.92 5.86
N SER A 333 22.06 -0.55 6.53
CA SER A 333 21.27 -1.50 7.31
C SER A 333 20.81 -2.68 6.45
N ASP A 334 20.33 -2.44 5.24
CA ASP A 334 19.89 -3.49 4.33
C ASP A 334 21.06 -4.40 3.89
N ALA A 335 22.23 -3.83 3.54
CA ALA A 335 23.40 -4.59 3.14
C ALA A 335 23.88 -5.54 4.25
N TYR A 336 23.93 -5.05 5.49
CA TYR A 336 24.31 -5.87 6.65
C TYR A 336 23.28 -6.97 6.95
N VAL A 337 22.00 -6.74 6.71
CA VAL A 337 20.95 -7.77 6.83
C VAL A 337 21.15 -8.91 5.84
N PHE A 338 21.52 -8.63 4.59
CA PHE A 338 21.81 -9.67 3.60
C PHE A 338 23.08 -10.44 3.95
N TYR A 339 24.13 -9.74 4.38
CA TYR A 339 25.35 -10.40 4.82
C TYR A 339 25.13 -11.28 6.05
N ALA A 340 24.31 -10.83 7.00
CA ALA A 340 23.87 -11.66 8.11
C ALA A 340 23.14 -12.93 7.65
N GLY A 341 22.34 -12.85 6.57
CA GLY A 341 21.70 -14.00 5.92
C GLY A 341 22.73 -15.05 5.46
N ILE A 342 23.75 -14.63 4.71
CA ILE A 342 24.84 -15.52 4.27
C ILE A 342 25.51 -16.20 5.46
N LEU A 343 25.77 -15.45 6.53
CA LEU A 343 26.37 -16.00 7.74
C LEU A 343 25.45 -17.05 8.41
N MET A 344 24.14 -16.84 8.33
CA MET A 344 23.15 -17.84 8.80
C MET A 344 23.20 -19.11 7.98
N ASP A 345 23.30 -19.01 6.66
CA ASP A 345 23.38 -20.17 5.74
C ASP A 345 24.69 -20.95 5.99
N LYS A 346 25.77 -20.23 6.31
CA LYS A 346 27.06 -20.81 6.75
C LYS A 346 27.05 -21.31 8.22
N ASN A 347 25.90 -21.29 8.90
CA ASN A 347 25.75 -21.61 10.34
C ASN A 347 26.58 -20.72 11.30
N ASP A 348 27.19 -19.62 10.82
CA ASP A 348 27.87 -18.66 11.69
C ASP A 348 26.87 -17.68 12.35
N THR A 349 26.05 -18.27 13.21
CA THR A 349 24.92 -17.57 13.86
C THR A 349 25.40 -16.41 14.76
N ASN A 350 26.60 -16.51 15.33
CA ASN A 350 27.10 -15.44 16.23
C ASN A 350 27.44 -14.21 15.42
N LYS A 351 28.18 -14.36 14.32
CA LYS A 351 28.48 -13.24 13.43
C LYS A 351 27.20 -12.72 12.75
N ALA A 352 26.25 -13.60 12.40
CA ALA A 352 24.97 -13.16 11.88
C ALA A 352 24.24 -12.20 12.83
N VAL A 353 24.18 -12.52 14.12
CA VAL A 353 23.59 -11.63 15.15
C VAL A 353 24.38 -10.32 15.26
N GLU A 354 25.70 -10.35 15.17
CA GLU A 354 26.53 -9.15 15.17
C GLU A 354 26.18 -8.21 13.99
N TYR A 355 26.08 -8.76 12.77
CA TYR A 355 25.72 -7.96 11.60
C TYR A 355 24.27 -7.46 11.65
N PHE A 356 23.33 -8.24 12.19
CA PHE A 356 21.99 -7.71 12.48
C PHE A 356 22.03 -6.54 13.47
N ASN A 357 22.87 -6.59 14.50
CA ASN A 357 23.01 -5.49 15.44
C ASN A 357 23.65 -4.25 14.77
N LYS A 358 24.64 -4.44 13.88
CA LYS A 358 25.16 -3.33 13.03
C LYS A 358 24.03 -2.70 12.18
N ALA A 359 23.20 -3.54 11.56
CA ALA A 359 22.05 -3.07 10.79
C ALA A 359 21.05 -2.29 11.65
N ILE A 360 20.72 -2.78 12.84
CA ILE A 360 19.80 -2.14 13.80
C ILE A 360 20.34 -0.78 14.25
N ASN A 361 21.65 -0.66 14.47
CA ASN A 361 22.26 0.59 14.91
C ASN A 361 22.26 1.66 13.81
N LEU A 362 22.40 1.27 12.54
CA LEU A 362 22.34 2.19 11.40
C LEU A 362 20.91 2.55 10.99
N GLU A 363 19.92 1.75 11.36
CA GLU A 363 18.55 1.96 10.91
C GLU A 363 17.87 3.07 11.74
N SER A 364 17.37 4.07 11.06
CA SER A 364 16.59 5.16 11.66
C SER A 364 15.07 4.89 11.64
N ASP A 365 14.60 4.11 10.67
CA ASP A 365 13.19 3.77 10.59
C ASP A 365 12.81 2.69 11.61
N LYS A 366 11.95 3.05 12.55
CA LYS A 366 11.51 2.16 13.64
C LYS A 366 10.85 0.88 13.14
N TYR A 367 10.13 0.95 12.01
CA TYR A 367 9.42 -0.20 11.44
C TYR A 367 10.39 -1.20 10.80
N LYS A 368 11.44 -0.70 10.11
CA LYS A 368 12.54 -1.55 9.63
C LYS A 368 13.34 -2.12 10.79
N LYS A 369 13.67 -1.30 11.79
CA LYS A 369 14.35 -1.73 13.01
C LYS A 369 13.60 -2.85 13.72
N ALA A 370 12.26 -2.76 13.81
CA ALA A 370 11.41 -3.82 14.33
C ALA A 370 11.55 -5.12 13.53
N LYS A 371 11.59 -5.04 12.19
CA LYS A 371 11.81 -6.22 11.32
C LYS A 371 13.16 -6.89 11.60
N TYR A 372 14.21 -6.12 11.84
CA TYR A 372 15.55 -6.66 12.14
C TYR A 372 15.59 -7.32 13.51
N TYR A 373 15.04 -6.68 14.55
CA TYR A 373 14.88 -7.32 15.86
C TYR A 373 14.07 -8.63 15.76
N TYR A 374 13.03 -8.65 14.97
CA TYR A 374 12.21 -9.85 14.76
C TYR A 374 13.02 -10.99 14.08
N ARG A 375 13.87 -10.67 13.09
CA ARG A 375 14.76 -11.67 12.47
C ARG A 375 15.74 -12.26 13.50
N VAL A 376 16.33 -11.44 14.35
CA VAL A 376 17.20 -11.92 15.45
C VAL A 376 16.40 -12.81 16.42
N ALA A 377 15.15 -12.47 16.71
CA ALA A 377 14.26 -13.32 17.53
C ALA A 377 14.05 -14.70 16.91
N LEU A 378 13.86 -14.78 15.58
CA LEU A 378 13.73 -16.05 14.86
C LEU A 378 15.03 -16.87 14.90
N ILE A 379 16.20 -16.23 14.83
CA ILE A 379 17.49 -16.89 14.99
C ILE A 379 17.59 -17.55 16.37
N PHE A 380 17.28 -16.82 17.44
CA PHE A 380 17.31 -17.38 18.80
C PHE A 380 16.22 -18.46 19.00
N LYS A 381 15.06 -18.37 18.33
CA LYS A 381 14.08 -19.46 18.29
C LYS A 381 14.68 -20.72 17.67
N LYS A 382 15.34 -20.61 16.51
CA LYS A 382 16.00 -21.75 15.83
C LYS A 382 17.09 -22.37 16.71
N LYS A 383 17.83 -21.55 17.47
CA LYS A 383 18.81 -22.02 18.48
C LYS A 383 18.20 -22.64 19.74
N GLY A 384 16.88 -22.71 19.89
CA GLY A 384 16.22 -23.15 21.10
C GLY A 384 16.27 -22.16 22.27
N SER A 385 16.88 -20.99 22.09
CA SER A 385 17.04 -19.97 23.15
C SER A 385 15.76 -19.13 23.27
N ARG A 386 14.72 -19.75 23.86
CA ARG A 386 13.36 -19.17 23.93
C ARG A 386 13.30 -17.82 24.63
N SER A 387 14.05 -17.66 25.74
CA SER A 387 14.11 -16.40 26.50
C SER A 387 14.69 -15.26 25.67
N LYS A 388 15.83 -15.48 24.98
CA LYS A 388 16.42 -14.48 24.06
C LYS A 388 15.52 -14.20 22.87
N ALA A 389 14.88 -15.22 22.31
CA ALA A 389 13.90 -15.04 21.22
C ALA A 389 12.77 -14.10 21.64
N ARG A 390 12.20 -14.29 22.85
CA ARG A 390 11.17 -13.39 23.39
C ARG A 390 11.71 -11.97 23.62
N GLU A 391 12.91 -11.84 24.16
CA GLU A 391 13.54 -10.53 24.41
C GLU A 391 13.61 -9.72 23.11
N TYR A 392 14.13 -10.31 22.03
CA TYR A 392 14.24 -9.64 20.74
C TYR A 392 12.87 -9.40 20.09
N ALA A 393 11.90 -10.31 20.26
CA ALA A 393 10.53 -10.08 19.83
C ALA A 393 9.89 -8.88 20.56
N ARG A 394 10.16 -8.70 21.87
CA ARG A 394 9.70 -7.54 22.65
C ARG A 394 10.40 -6.25 22.19
N LYS A 395 11.70 -6.29 21.84
CA LYS A 395 12.42 -5.15 21.23
C LYS A 395 11.75 -4.76 19.91
N ALA A 396 11.35 -5.74 19.07
CA ALA A 396 10.59 -5.48 17.85
C ALA A 396 9.25 -4.80 18.14
N LEU A 397 8.51 -5.27 19.14
CA LEU A 397 7.24 -4.67 19.56
C LEU A 397 7.36 -3.28 20.17
N LYS A 398 8.51 -2.96 20.79
CA LYS A 398 8.80 -1.59 21.28
C LYS A 398 8.90 -0.60 20.11
N GLU A 399 9.54 -1.02 19.02
CA GLU A 399 9.68 -0.20 17.81
C GLU A 399 8.39 -0.18 16.97
N ARG A 400 7.67 -1.31 16.91
CA ARG A 400 6.41 -1.46 16.15
C ARG A 400 5.37 -2.25 16.95
N PRO A 401 4.51 -1.57 17.74
CA PRO A 401 3.48 -2.21 18.55
C PRO A 401 2.43 -3.01 17.74
N SER A 402 2.21 -2.66 16.47
CA SER A 402 1.29 -3.36 15.56
C SER A 402 1.89 -4.60 14.89
N MET A 403 3.09 -5.02 15.24
CA MET A 403 3.73 -6.19 14.63
C MET A 403 3.13 -7.50 15.16
N GLY A 404 2.00 -7.93 14.60
CA GLY A 404 1.28 -9.13 15.02
C GLY A 404 2.13 -10.40 14.95
N SER A 405 3.03 -10.51 13.95
CA SER A 405 3.97 -11.64 13.83
C SER A 405 4.88 -11.81 15.05
N ALA A 406 5.29 -10.73 15.70
CA ALA A 406 6.10 -10.80 16.91
C ALA A 406 5.30 -11.31 18.12
N TYR A 407 4.01 -10.93 18.23
CA TYR A 407 3.12 -11.52 19.23
C TYR A 407 2.86 -13.01 18.95
N LEU A 408 2.66 -13.41 17.69
CA LEU A 408 2.51 -14.84 17.34
C LEU A 408 3.79 -15.63 17.62
N LEU A 409 4.96 -15.05 17.42
CA LEU A 409 6.22 -15.68 17.80
C LEU A 409 6.25 -15.93 19.31
N ILE A 410 5.96 -14.92 20.13
CA ILE A 410 5.91 -15.07 21.59
C ILE A 410 4.87 -16.12 22.00
N SER A 411 3.70 -16.09 21.38
CA SER A 411 2.63 -17.09 21.57
C SER A 411 3.13 -18.52 21.33
N ASN A 412 3.81 -18.75 20.22
CA ASN A 412 4.39 -20.05 19.86
C ASN A 412 5.52 -20.48 20.83
N LEU A 413 6.40 -19.54 21.22
CA LEU A 413 7.44 -19.83 22.22
C LEU A 413 6.86 -20.27 23.56
N TYR A 414 5.76 -19.66 23.99
CA TYR A 414 5.07 -20.04 25.23
C TYR A 414 4.48 -21.43 25.08
N ALA A 415 3.65 -21.70 24.08
CA ALA A 415 3.04 -23.00 23.84
C ALA A 415 4.09 -24.11 23.78
N ALA A 416 5.22 -23.89 23.10
CA ALA A 416 6.33 -24.86 23.04
C ALA A 416 7.04 -25.07 24.38
N SER A 417 6.74 -24.28 25.40
CA SER A 417 7.35 -24.38 26.74
C SER A 417 6.42 -24.97 27.79
N ALA A 418 5.22 -25.37 27.43
CA ALA A 418 4.23 -25.87 28.39
C ALA A 418 4.79 -26.98 29.28
N ASN A 419 5.46 -27.97 28.71
CA ASN A 419 6.03 -29.10 29.45
C ASN A 419 7.26 -28.74 30.31
N THR A 420 7.92 -27.60 30.03
CA THR A 420 9.12 -27.18 30.77
C THR A 420 8.85 -26.03 31.75
N CYS A 421 7.69 -25.41 31.65
CA CYS A 421 7.29 -24.27 32.47
C CYS A 421 6.18 -24.61 33.48
N GLY A 422 5.51 -25.72 33.34
CA GLY A 422 4.54 -26.22 34.31
C GLY A 422 5.12 -27.41 35.12
N THR A 423 4.96 -27.37 36.43
CA THR A 423 5.35 -28.47 37.34
C THR A 423 4.26 -29.51 37.49
N ASP A 424 3.01 -29.13 37.29
CA ASP A 424 1.80 -29.92 37.38
C ASP A 424 0.92 -29.74 36.13
N GLU A 425 -0.15 -30.51 36.03
CA GLU A 425 -1.02 -30.52 34.85
C GLU A 425 -1.72 -29.16 34.63
N ILE A 426 -2.16 -28.51 35.71
CA ILE A 426 -2.83 -27.22 35.61
C ILE A 426 -1.86 -26.13 35.13
N SER A 427 -0.67 -26.09 35.72
CA SER A 427 0.37 -25.10 35.35
C SER A 427 0.81 -25.26 33.89
N LYS A 428 0.97 -26.51 33.40
CA LYS A 428 1.25 -26.78 31.97
C LYS A 428 0.16 -26.22 31.07
N ARG A 429 -1.10 -26.45 31.42
CA ARG A 429 -2.26 -26.00 30.64
C ARG A 429 -2.45 -24.49 30.71
N MET A 430 -2.09 -23.83 31.81
CA MET A 430 -2.12 -22.37 31.92
C MET A 430 -1.10 -21.68 31.01
N VAL A 431 -0.01 -22.35 30.64
CA VAL A 431 0.93 -21.85 29.62
C VAL A 431 0.24 -21.70 28.27
N TYR A 432 -0.68 -22.60 27.90
CA TYR A 432 -1.45 -22.45 26.65
C TYR A 432 -2.43 -21.28 26.70
N VAL A 433 -2.97 -20.94 27.89
CA VAL A 433 -3.77 -19.71 28.06
C VAL A 433 -2.93 -18.47 27.77
N ALA A 434 -1.71 -18.40 28.34
CA ALA A 434 -0.77 -17.29 28.02
C ALA A 434 -0.43 -17.22 26.52
N ALA A 435 -0.24 -18.37 25.88
CA ALA A 435 0.00 -18.44 24.45
C ALA A 435 -1.20 -17.91 23.66
N ALA A 436 -2.43 -18.32 24.02
CA ALA A 436 -3.65 -17.84 23.37
C ALA A 436 -3.84 -16.31 23.55
N ASP A 437 -3.50 -15.76 24.73
CA ASP A 437 -3.58 -14.31 24.98
C ASP A 437 -2.64 -13.52 24.08
N LYS A 438 -1.43 -14.01 23.83
CA LYS A 438 -0.51 -13.39 22.86
C LYS A 438 -1.07 -13.48 21.44
N ALA A 439 -1.71 -14.58 21.05
CA ALA A 439 -2.36 -14.71 19.74
C ALA A 439 -3.59 -13.77 19.62
N ARG A 440 -4.38 -13.58 20.69
CA ARG A 440 -5.46 -12.58 20.73
C ARG A 440 -4.92 -11.17 20.55
N LYS A 441 -3.80 -10.86 21.23
CA LYS A 441 -3.16 -9.55 21.07
C LYS A 441 -2.64 -9.37 19.64
N ALA A 442 -2.06 -10.40 19.02
CA ALA A 442 -1.63 -10.38 17.64
C ALA A 442 -2.79 -10.01 16.68
N LYS A 443 -3.94 -10.69 16.82
CA LYS A 443 -5.16 -10.41 16.06
C LYS A 443 -5.66 -8.96 16.26
N ALA A 444 -5.61 -8.47 17.49
CA ALA A 444 -6.11 -7.14 17.84
C ALA A 444 -5.27 -6.00 17.23
N VAL A 445 -3.95 -6.21 17.04
CA VAL A 445 -3.05 -5.18 16.57
C VAL A 445 -2.73 -5.28 15.07
N ASP A 446 -2.96 -6.45 14.46
CA ASP A 446 -2.63 -6.72 13.06
C ASP A 446 -3.76 -7.48 12.37
N PRO A 447 -4.67 -6.79 11.71
CA PRO A 447 -5.79 -7.41 10.98
C PRO A 447 -5.34 -8.37 9.87
N GLY A 448 -4.16 -8.17 9.29
CA GLY A 448 -3.63 -8.99 8.20
C GLY A 448 -3.39 -10.46 8.58
N ILE A 449 -3.13 -10.72 9.88
CA ILE A 449 -2.85 -12.08 10.37
C ILE A 449 -4.03 -12.71 11.13
N THR A 450 -5.21 -12.13 11.04
CA THR A 450 -6.41 -12.60 11.80
C THR A 450 -6.69 -14.09 11.62
N SER A 451 -6.60 -14.60 10.39
CA SER A 451 -6.82 -16.03 10.09
C SER A 451 -5.83 -16.93 10.84
N THR A 452 -4.53 -16.60 10.77
CA THR A 452 -3.46 -17.33 11.45
C THR A 452 -3.60 -17.26 12.96
N ALA A 453 -3.90 -16.07 13.50
CA ALA A 453 -4.10 -15.87 14.93
C ALA A 453 -5.29 -16.70 15.46
N ASN A 454 -6.41 -16.76 14.72
CA ASN A 454 -7.56 -17.56 15.09
C ASN A 454 -7.23 -19.07 15.14
N LYS A 455 -6.43 -19.58 14.20
CA LYS A 455 -5.95 -20.97 14.21
C LYS A 455 -5.15 -21.25 15.49
N TYR A 456 -4.24 -20.36 15.88
CA TYR A 456 -3.44 -20.51 17.10
C TYR A 456 -4.29 -20.41 18.36
N ILE A 457 -5.21 -19.44 18.45
CA ILE A 457 -6.14 -19.32 19.57
C ILE A 457 -6.94 -20.61 19.75
N LYS A 458 -7.54 -21.11 18.66
CA LYS A 458 -8.33 -22.36 18.70
C LYS A 458 -7.48 -23.55 19.19
N SER A 459 -6.29 -23.74 18.64
CA SER A 459 -5.38 -24.82 19.01
C SER A 459 -4.97 -24.73 20.46
N TYR A 460 -4.55 -23.58 20.95
CA TYR A 460 -4.07 -23.41 22.32
C TYR A 460 -5.21 -23.50 23.35
N MET A 461 -6.37 -22.94 23.03
CA MET A 461 -7.53 -23.05 23.92
C MET A 461 -8.07 -24.48 24.01
N ALA A 462 -7.88 -25.33 23.01
CA ALA A 462 -8.16 -26.78 23.10
C ALA A 462 -7.23 -27.48 24.10
N SER A 463 -6.03 -26.94 24.34
CA SER A 463 -5.06 -27.45 25.33
C SER A 463 -5.14 -26.75 26.70
N ALA A 464 -5.99 -25.72 26.82
CA ALA A 464 -6.20 -24.99 28.07
C ALA A 464 -6.88 -25.88 29.15
N PRO A 465 -6.86 -25.50 30.44
CA PRO A 465 -7.54 -26.25 31.49
C PRO A 465 -9.03 -26.35 31.19
N SER A 466 -9.57 -27.57 31.35
CA SER A 466 -11.02 -27.80 31.30
C SER A 466 -11.69 -27.27 32.56
N LYS A 467 -12.98 -26.94 32.47
CA LYS A 467 -13.78 -26.55 33.67
C LYS A 467 -13.72 -27.61 34.78
N LYS A 468 -13.71 -28.90 34.41
CA LYS A 468 -13.58 -29.99 35.34
C LYS A 468 -12.24 -29.94 36.09
N LEU A 469 -11.13 -29.74 35.36
CA LEU A 469 -9.80 -29.68 35.97
C LEU A 469 -9.68 -28.44 36.88
N ILE A 470 -10.18 -27.26 36.46
CA ILE A 470 -10.20 -26.06 37.31
C ILE A 470 -10.94 -26.32 38.62
N PHE A 471 -12.10 -26.94 38.54
CA PHE A 471 -12.90 -27.29 39.73
C PHE A 471 -12.19 -28.31 40.65
N THR A 472 -11.61 -29.36 40.07
CA THR A 472 -10.91 -30.40 40.84
C THR A 472 -9.68 -29.85 41.58
N GLU A 473 -9.00 -28.88 40.99
CA GLU A 473 -7.84 -28.19 41.61
C GLU A 473 -8.25 -27.07 42.58
N GLY A 474 -9.53 -26.88 42.85
CA GLY A 474 -10.05 -25.88 43.78
C GLY A 474 -9.81 -24.42 43.30
N LEU A 475 -9.67 -24.23 42.00
CA LEU A 475 -9.38 -22.92 41.41
C LEU A 475 -10.67 -22.23 41.00
N THR A 476 -10.66 -20.89 40.99
CA THR A 476 -11.80 -20.07 40.59
C THR A 476 -11.57 -19.46 39.21
N SER A 477 -12.51 -19.67 38.28
CA SER A 477 -12.50 -19.00 36.96
C SER A 477 -12.43 -17.48 37.12
N GLY A 478 -11.62 -16.82 36.29
CA GLY A 478 -11.37 -15.38 36.38
C GLY A 478 -10.28 -14.95 37.36
N SER A 479 -9.87 -15.81 38.32
CA SER A 479 -8.75 -15.52 39.20
C SER A 479 -7.41 -15.54 38.45
N VAL A 480 -6.37 -15.03 39.10
CA VAL A 480 -5.05 -14.86 38.50
C VAL A 480 -4.15 -16.05 38.79
N HIS A 481 -3.54 -16.61 37.76
CA HIS A 481 -2.52 -17.66 37.87
C HIS A 481 -1.16 -17.14 37.40
N LYS A 482 -0.11 -17.31 38.18
CA LYS A 482 1.25 -16.94 37.85
C LYS A 482 1.97 -18.11 37.17
N ILE A 483 2.39 -17.88 35.91
CA ILE A 483 3.25 -18.83 35.21
C ILE A 483 4.69 -18.55 35.61
N GLY A 484 5.35 -19.57 36.13
CA GLY A 484 6.76 -19.50 36.51
C GLY A 484 7.72 -19.50 35.31
N CYS A 485 8.89 -20.09 35.56
CA CYS A 485 9.99 -20.24 34.58
C CYS A 485 10.42 -18.92 33.90
N TRP A 486 11.00 -19.04 32.72
CA TRP A 486 11.43 -17.90 31.90
C TRP A 486 10.27 -17.04 31.39
N ILE A 487 9.01 -17.57 31.38
CA ILE A 487 7.81 -16.84 30.96
C ILE A 487 7.48 -15.72 31.96
N ASN A 488 7.40 -16.05 33.24
CA ASN A 488 7.17 -15.13 34.36
C ASN A 488 6.08 -14.07 34.04
N GLU A 489 4.90 -14.55 33.65
CA GLU A 489 3.72 -13.73 33.38
C GLU A 489 2.51 -14.26 34.17
N THR A 490 1.52 -13.41 34.34
CA THR A 490 0.24 -13.77 34.96
C THR A 490 -0.85 -13.84 33.89
N VAL A 491 -1.75 -14.81 34.05
CA VAL A 491 -2.92 -15.03 33.18
C VAL A 491 -4.16 -15.22 34.00
N ARG A 492 -5.33 -15.03 33.40
CA ARG A 492 -6.61 -15.36 34.07
C ARG A 492 -6.99 -16.79 33.77
N ILE A 493 -7.49 -17.48 34.80
CA ILE A 493 -8.04 -18.83 34.68
C ILE A 493 -9.31 -18.75 33.83
N PRO A 494 -9.44 -19.53 32.74
CA PRO A 494 -10.59 -19.45 31.83
C PRO A 494 -11.91 -19.88 32.46
#